data_47f6d471357116c8f9b11c4f61ee398b
#
_entry.id   47f6d471357116c8f9b11c4f61ee398b
#
_cell.length_a   1.000
_cell.length_b   1.000
_cell.length_c   1.000
_cell.angle_alpha   90.00
_cell.angle_beta   90.00
_cell.angle_gamma   90.00
#
_symmetry.space_group_name_H-M   'P 1'
#
loop_
_entity.id
_entity.type
_entity.pdbx_description
1 polymer ?
#
loop_
_entity_poly.entity_id
_entity_poly.type
_entity_poly.pdbx_seq_one_letter_code
_entity_poly.pdbx_strand_id
1 'polypeptide(L)'
;MIHIVICDNKYKELEKIINGERTVLLRGNNSRRIPHSRIFVNDELYFVEKGSNKSFYHTTVKNAESYSKLTSMEIDKIFEDYKDKLNLCDEEINKWKKKCLCIIEFDNVEKIEGIDIPSYTPLEDWIMVNDLNELNSR
;
A
#
# COMPACT_ATOMS: atom_id res chain seq x y z
N MET A 1 4.02 13.71 3.94
CA MET A 1 4.59 12.41 4.36
C MET A 1 4.86 11.55 3.13
N ILE A 2 5.96 10.85 3.14
CA ILE A 2 6.35 9.95 2.06
C ILE A 2 6.21 8.50 2.53
N HIS A 3 5.59 7.69 1.69
CA HIS A 3 5.39 6.27 1.97
C HIS A 3 6.10 5.43 0.91
N ILE A 4 6.86 4.45 1.34
CA ILE A 4 7.45 3.44 0.46
C ILE A 4 6.59 2.20 0.58
N VAL A 5 5.95 1.83 -0.51
CA VAL A 5 5.05 0.67 -0.57
C VAL A 5 5.84 -0.51 -1.12
N ILE A 6 6.07 -1.50 -0.28
CA ILE A 6 6.80 -2.71 -0.67
C ILE A 6 5.78 -3.71 -1.22
N CYS A 7 5.83 -3.93 -2.52
CA CYS A 7 4.85 -4.73 -3.24
C CYS A 7 5.23 -6.19 -3.27
N ASP A 8 4.27 -7.05 -2.97
CA ASP A 8 4.45 -8.50 -2.91
C ASP A 8 4.65 -9.09 -4.32
N ASN A 9 5.67 -9.92 -4.49
CA ASN A 9 5.95 -10.60 -5.76
C ASN A 9 4.98 -11.75 -6.03
N LYS A 10 4.52 -12.41 -4.99
CA LYS A 10 3.69 -13.61 -5.10
C LYS A 10 2.38 -13.33 -5.82
N TYR A 11 1.79 -12.17 -5.54
CA TYR A 11 0.49 -11.78 -6.10
C TYR A 11 0.63 -10.73 -7.21
N LYS A 12 1.84 -10.43 -7.63
CA LYS A 12 2.13 -9.45 -8.69
C LYS A 12 1.52 -8.08 -8.42
N GLU A 13 1.62 -7.62 -7.17
CA GLU A 13 1.02 -6.35 -6.75
C GLU A 13 1.48 -5.17 -7.59
N LEU A 14 2.79 -5.03 -7.78
CA LEU A 14 3.35 -3.91 -8.55
C LEU A 14 2.88 -3.93 -10.01
N GLU A 15 2.87 -5.09 -10.64
CA GLU A 15 2.41 -5.24 -12.03
C GLU A 15 0.96 -4.78 -12.19
N LYS A 16 0.08 -5.18 -11.26
CA LYS A 16 -1.34 -4.78 -11.28
C LYS A 16 -1.51 -3.28 -11.08
N ILE A 17 -0.70 -2.67 -10.23
CA ILE A 17 -0.71 -1.23 -10.00
C ILE A 17 -0.26 -0.49 -11.25
N ILE A 18 0.84 -0.90 -11.87
CA ILE A 18 1.43 -0.24 -13.03
C ILE A 18 0.47 -0.28 -14.23
N ASN A 19 -0.17 -1.42 -14.47
CA ASN A 19 -1.05 -1.55 -15.65
C ASN A 19 -2.49 -1.10 -15.42
N GLY A 20 -2.77 -0.51 -14.24
CA GLY A 20 -4.09 0.07 -13.95
C GLY A 20 -5.16 -0.94 -13.52
N GLU A 21 -4.80 -2.20 -13.32
CA GLU A 21 -5.74 -3.20 -12.83
C GLU A 21 -6.11 -2.99 -11.37
N ARG A 22 -5.22 -2.35 -10.60
CA ARG A 22 -5.42 -2.03 -9.19
C ARG A 22 -5.24 -0.54 -8.98
N THR A 23 -6.30 0.16 -8.59
CA THR A 23 -6.31 1.61 -8.36
C THR A 23 -6.53 1.97 -6.90
N VAL A 24 -6.75 0.98 -6.05
CA VAL A 24 -6.91 1.12 -4.61
C VAL A 24 -6.01 0.09 -3.94
N LEU A 25 -5.28 0.51 -2.92
CA LEU A 25 -4.51 -0.38 -2.05
C LEU A 25 -5.28 -0.63 -0.77
N LEU A 26 -5.09 -1.81 -0.21
CA LEU A 26 -5.64 -2.15 1.09
C LEU A 26 -4.56 -2.82 1.92
N ARG A 27 -4.44 -2.39 3.18
CA ARG A 27 -3.59 -3.05 4.18
C ARG A 27 -4.45 -3.38 5.40
N GLY A 28 -4.38 -4.61 5.84
CA GLY A 28 -5.17 -5.11 6.96
C GLY A 28 -4.32 -5.76 8.04
N ASN A 29 -4.62 -5.47 9.29
CA ASN A 29 -3.96 -6.05 10.46
C ASN A 29 -4.96 -6.19 11.60
N ASN A 30 -4.62 -7.02 12.59
CA ASN A 30 -5.45 -7.14 13.80
C ASN A 30 -5.29 -5.96 14.74
N SER A 31 -4.24 -5.16 14.55
CA SER A 31 -3.98 -3.94 15.30
C SER A 31 -3.68 -2.79 14.32
N ARG A 32 -3.55 -1.58 14.85
CA ARG A 32 -3.24 -0.41 14.04
C ARG A 32 -1.76 -0.37 13.72
N ARG A 33 -1.41 -0.81 12.52
CA ARG A 33 -0.05 -0.73 11.99
C ARG A 33 -0.01 0.24 10.82
N ILE A 34 1.12 0.93 10.64
CA ILE A 34 1.28 1.82 9.48
C ILE A 34 0.93 1.07 8.19
N PRO A 35 0.24 1.70 7.25
CA PRO A 35 -0.09 3.14 7.16
C PRO A 35 -1.37 3.55 7.89
N HIS A 36 -2.04 2.65 8.62
CA HIS A 36 -3.30 2.91 9.31
C HIS A 36 -3.23 4.20 10.13
N SER A 37 -4.17 5.10 9.91
CA SER A 37 -4.30 6.41 10.59
C SER A 37 -3.12 7.37 10.38
N ARG A 38 -2.17 7.03 9.51
CA ARG A 38 -0.95 7.79 9.28
C ARG A 38 -0.75 8.19 7.83
N ILE A 39 -1.78 8.05 6.99
CA ILE A 39 -1.74 8.38 5.57
C ILE A 39 -2.88 9.32 5.21
N PHE A 40 -2.58 10.35 4.42
CA PHE A 40 -3.50 11.45 4.13
C PHE A 40 -3.46 11.84 2.66
N VAL A 41 -4.50 12.54 2.21
CA VAL A 41 -4.57 13.09 0.86
C VAL A 41 -3.32 13.92 0.57
N ASN A 42 -2.78 13.74 -0.63
CA ASN A 42 -1.55 14.37 -1.13
C ASN A 42 -0.25 13.80 -0.57
N ASP A 43 -0.29 12.81 0.31
CA ASP A 43 0.92 12.08 0.67
C ASP A 43 1.48 11.40 -0.58
N GLU A 44 2.80 11.21 -0.62
CA GLU A 44 3.48 10.61 -1.76
C GLU A 44 3.68 9.11 -1.55
N LEU A 45 3.47 8.34 -2.62
CA LEU A 45 3.68 6.90 -2.64
C LEU A 45 4.78 6.55 -3.64
N TYR A 46 5.79 5.82 -3.18
CA TYR A 46 6.80 5.22 -4.03
C TYR A 46 6.68 3.71 -3.95
N PHE A 47 6.53 3.05 -5.09
CA PHE A 47 6.34 1.60 -5.14
C PHE A 47 7.65 0.90 -5.42
N VAL A 48 7.95 -0.14 -4.65
CA VAL A 48 9.12 -0.98 -4.86
C VAL A 48 8.71 -2.44 -4.85
N GLU A 49 9.28 -3.22 -5.77
CA GLU A 49 9.07 -4.66 -5.78
C GLU A 49 9.87 -5.29 -4.65
N LYS A 50 9.25 -6.18 -3.89
CA LYS A 50 9.91 -6.87 -2.78
C LYS A 50 11.17 -7.56 -3.26
N GLY A 51 12.27 -7.33 -2.55
CA GLY A 51 13.60 -7.82 -2.95
C GLY A 51 14.41 -6.79 -3.73
N SER A 52 13.79 -5.74 -4.25
CA SER A 52 14.49 -4.64 -4.91
C SER A 52 14.77 -3.52 -3.90
N ASN A 53 15.83 -2.77 -4.15
CA ASN A 53 16.20 -1.60 -3.35
C ASN A 53 16.08 -0.30 -4.14
N LYS A 54 15.34 -0.31 -5.24
CA LYS A 54 15.15 0.88 -6.08
C LYS A 54 13.68 0.97 -6.52
N SER A 55 13.10 2.18 -6.38
CA SER A 55 11.73 2.45 -6.83
C SER A 55 11.74 3.23 -8.13
N PHE A 56 10.94 2.80 -9.09
CA PHE A 56 10.79 3.44 -10.40
C PHE A 56 9.38 4.00 -10.63
N TYR A 57 8.50 3.97 -9.62
CA TYR A 57 7.11 4.34 -9.76
C TYR A 57 6.63 5.19 -8.60
N HIS A 58 5.89 6.25 -8.91
CA HIS A 58 5.43 7.24 -7.94
C HIS A 58 3.99 7.65 -8.23
N THR A 59 3.25 7.96 -7.19
CA THR A 59 1.94 8.62 -7.29
C THR A 59 1.67 9.40 -6.01
N THR A 60 0.50 10.02 -5.93
CA THR A 60 0.02 10.70 -4.72
C THR A 60 -1.29 10.08 -4.25
N VAL A 61 -1.55 10.21 -2.96
CA VAL A 61 -2.79 9.72 -2.34
C VAL A 61 -3.94 10.65 -2.72
N LYS A 62 -4.99 10.07 -3.29
CA LYS A 62 -6.22 10.77 -3.65
C LYS A 62 -7.23 10.74 -2.51
N ASN A 63 -7.33 9.61 -1.82
CA ASN A 63 -8.19 9.46 -0.65
C ASN A 63 -7.63 8.33 0.22
N ALA A 64 -7.82 8.43 1.53
CA ALA A 64 -7.39 7.40 2.47
C ALA A 64 -8.36 7.31 3.62
N GLU A 65 -8.73 6.08 3.99
CA GLU A 65 -9.65 5.79 5.08
C GLU A 65 -9.08 4.68 5.95
N SER A 66 -9.16 4.85 7.27
CA SER A 66 -8.69 3.87 8.23
C SER A 66 -9.83 3.47 9.16
N TYR A 67 -10.03 2.17 9.31
CA TYR A 67 -11.10 1.60 10.12
C TYR A 67 -10.53 0.68 11.18
N SER A 68 -11.12 0.68 12.37
CA SER A 68 -10.71 -0.18 13.49
C SER A 68 -11.93 -0.91 14.06
N LYS A 69 -11.67 -2.04 14.72
CA LYS A 69 -12.71 -2.82 15.40
C LYS A 69 -13.87 -3.22 14.48
N LEU A 70 -13.56 -3.53 13.23
CA LEU A 70 -14.57 -3.92 12.26
C LEU A 70 -15.17 -5.29 12.61
N THR A 71 -16.48 -5.41 12.38
CA THR A 71 -17.16 -6.71 12.43
C THR A 71 -16.93 -7.45 11.12
N SER A 72 -17.20 -8.76 11.11
CA SER A 72 -17.09 -9.57 9.89
C SER A 72 -17.96 -9.04 8.75
N MET A 73 -19.17 -8.57 9.07
CA MET A 73 -20.08 -8.00 8.08
C MET A 73 -19.51 -6.70 7.47
N GLU A 74 -18.94 -5.85 8.32
CA GLU A 74 -18.34 -4.59 7.86
C GLU A 74 -17.12 -4.85 6.99
N ILE A 75 -16.29 -5.83 7.34
CA ILE A 75 -15.13 -6.23 6.54
C ILE A 75 -15.59 -6.72 5.16
N ASP A 76 -16.57 -7.62 5.12
CA ASP A 76 -17.08 -8.16 3.86
C ASP A 76 -17.66 -7.08 2.98
N LYS A 77 -18.35 -6.09 3.55
CA LYS A 77 -18.91 -4.96 2.80
C LYS A 77 -17.81 -4.12 2.16
N ILE A 78 -16.75 -3.83 2.90
CA ILE A 78 -15.61 -3.06 2.37
C ILE A 78 -14.98 -3.78 1.18
N PHE A 79 -14.71 -5.08 1.31
CA PHE A 79 -14.14 -5.86 0.22
C PHE A 79 -15.05 -5.92 -1.00
N GLU A 80 -16.36 -5.99 -0.79
CA GLU A 80 -17.32 -5.98 -1.89
C GLU A 80 -17.39 -4.62 -2.57
N ASP A 81 -17.43 -3.52 -1.78
CA ASP A 81 -17.52 -2.17 -2.33
C ASP A 81 -16.30 -1.80 -3.18
N TYR A 82 -15.12 -2.30 -2.85
CA TYR A 82 -13.87 -2.00 -3.55
C TYR A 82 -13.36 -3.13 -4.43
N LYS A 83 -14.14 -4.18 -4.62
CA LYS A 83 -13.72 -5.42 -5.28
C LYS A 83 -12.99 -5.19 -6.61
N ASP A 84 -13.59 -4.41 -7.51
CA ASP A 84 -13.03 -4.18 -8.84
C ASP A 84 -11.76 -3.34 -8.79
N LYS A 85 -11.72 -2.33 -7.93
CA LYS A 85 -10.59 -1.41 -7.80
C LYS A 85 -9.40 -2.05 -7.10
N LEU A 86 -9.65 -2.97 -6.18
CA LEU A 86 -8.62 -3.71 -5.46
C LEU A 86 -8.03 -4.82 -6.32
N ASN A 87 -8.85 -5.49 -7.10
CA ASN A 87 -8.46 -6.61 -7.96
C ASN A 87 -7.59 -7.63 -7.20
N LEU A 88 -8.14 -8.13 -6.08
CA LEU A 88 -7.46 -9.10 -5.22
C LEU A 88 -7.82 -10.52 -5.60
N CYS A 89 -6.85 -11.44 -5.50
CA CYS A 89 -7.13 -12.87 -5.57
C CYS A 89 -7.62 -13.36 -4.19
N ASP A 90 -8.14 -14.58 -4.14
CA ASP A 90 -8.70 -15.15 -2.91
C ASP A 90 -7.68 -15.21 -1.76
N GLU A 91 -6.43 -15.54 -2.06
CA GLU A 91 -5.37 -15.57 -1.04
C GLU A 91 -5.10 -14.19 -0.45
N GLU A 92 -5.08 -13.15 -1.29
CA GLU A 92 -4.90 -11.77 -0.83
C GLU A 92 -6.09 -11.33 0.02
N ILE A 93 -7.31 -11.67 -0.39
CA ILE A 93 -8.53 -11.38 0.38
C ILE A 93 -8.41 -11.98 1.78
N ASN A 94 -8.04 -13.26 1.87
CA ASN A 94 -7.88 -13.93 3.16
C ASN A 94 -6.78 -13.30 4.00
N LYS A 95 -5.68 -12.90 3.37
CA LYS A 95 -4.56 -12.24 4.04
C LYS A 95 -4.96 -10.92 4.68
N TRP A 96 -5.78 -10.13 3.97
CA TRP A 96 -6.08 -8.77 4.39
C TRP A 96 -7.40 -8.60 5.15
N LYS A 97 -8.24 -9.63 5.26
CA LYS A 97 -9.49 -9.57 6.04
C LYS A 97 -9.19 -9.56 7.54
N LYS A 98 -8.94 -8.37 8.07
CA LYS A 98 -8.58 -8.14 9.46
C LYS A 98 -9.44 -7.03 10.05
N LYS A 99 -9.42 -6.87 11.38
CA LYS A 99 -10.26 -5.91 12.10
C LYS A 99 -9.88 -4.46 11.88
N CYS A 100 -8.63 -4.20 11.52
CA CYS A 100 -8.15 -2.86 11.17
C CYS A 100 -7.81 -2.86 9.68
N LEU A 101 -8.45 -1.96 8.92
CA LEU A 101 -8.21 -1.83 7.48
C LEU A 101 -7.83 -0.41 7.15
N CYS A 102 -6.85 -0.25 6.26
CA CYS A 102 -6.49 1.02 5.67
C CYS A 102 -6.71 0.90 4.16
N ILE A 103 -7.54 1.79 3.62
CA ILE A 103 -7.92 1.79 2.20
C ILE A 103 -7.36 3.06 1.59
N ILE A 104 -6.56 2.91 0.54
CA ILE A 104 -5.83 4.01 -0.07
C ILE A 104 -6.15 4.08 -1.56
N GLU A 105 -6.83 5.15 -1.96
CA GLU A 105 -7.06 5.47 -3.34
C GLU A 105 -5.93 6.37 -3.82
N PHE A 106 -5.34 6.08 -4.98
CA PHE A 106 -4.21 6.86 -5.50
C PHE A 106 -4.46 7.32 -6.93
N ASP A 107 -3.73 8.37 -7.33
CA ASP A 107 -3.78 8.93 -8.68
C ASP A 107 -3.00 8.06 -9.68
N ASN A 108 -2.95 8.48 -10.93
CA ASN A 108 -2.21 7.78 -11.97
C ASN A 108 -0.75 7.62 -11.55
N VAL A 109 -0.25 6.40 -11.72
CA VAL A 109 1.14 6.06 -11.40
C VAL A 109 2.04 6.53 -12.52
N GLU A 110 3.09 7.29 -12.16
CA GLU A 110 4.09 7.74 -13.12
C GLU A 110 5.40 6.97 -12.95
N LYS A 111 6.07 6.73 -14.06
CA LYS A 111 7.40 6.15 -14.04
C LYS A 111 8.43 7.26 -13.78
N ILE A 112 9.39 7.00 -12.90
CA ILE A 112 10.47 7.93 -12.54
C ILE A 112 11.82 7.30 -12.85
N GLU A 113 12.90 8.11 -12.80
CA GLU A 113 14.26 7.64 -13.08
C GLU A 113 14.74 6.59 -12.06
N GLY A 114 14.12 6.54 -10.94
CA GLY A 114 14.49 5.62 -9.88
C GLY A 114 15.12 6.31 -8.69
N ILE A 115 14.69 5.92 -7.52
CA ILE A 115 15.28 6.36 -6.25
C ILE A 115 15.75 5.14 -5.48
N ASP A 116 16.87 5.29 -4.78
CA ASP A 116 17.40 4.21 -3.97
C ASP A 116 16.61 4.08 -2.68
N ILE A 117 16.24 2.85 -2.36
CA ILE A 117 15.53 2.51 -1.13
C ILE A 117 16.51 1.72 -0.26
N PRO A 118 16.66 2.07 1.03
CA PRO A 118 17.55 1.31 1.92
C PRO A 118 17.05 -0.09 2.18
N SER A 119 17.92 -0.93 2.70
CA SER A 119 17.55 -2.31 3.04
C SER A 119 16.36 -2.36 4.00
N TYR A 120 15.49 -3.32 3.78
CA TYR A 120 14.35 -3.59 4.66
C TYR A 120 14.25 -5.09 4.93
N THR A 121 13.56 -5.44 6.01
CA THR A 121 13.38 -6.84 6.38
C THR A 121 12.26 -7.49 5.54
N PRO A 122 12.25 -8.83 5.40
CA PRO A 122 11.16 -9.52 4.70
C PRO A 122 9.78 -9.31 5.34
N LEU A 123 9.73 -8.87 6.59
CA LEU A 123 8.47 -8.63 7.30
C LEU A 123 7.90 -7.24 7.06
N GLU A 124 8.71 -6.31 6.52
CA GLU A 124 8.25 -4.96 6.24
C GLU A 124 7.51 -4.92 4.89
N ASP A 125 6.34 -4.32 4.88
CA ASP A 125 5.57 -4.06 3.65
C ASP A 125 5.30 -2.57 3.45
N TRP A 126 5.74 -1.73 4.40
CA TRP A 126 5.49 -0.29 4.38
C TRP A 126 6.54 0.46 5.16
N ILE A 127 7.05 1.56 4.59
CA ILE A 127 8.01 2.44 5.24
C ILE A 127 7.49 3.87 5.14
N MET A 128 7.55 4.63 6.24
CA MET A 128 7.15 6.04 6.28
C MET A 128 8.34 6.91 6.61
N VAL A 129 8.49 8.03 5.89
CA VAL A 129 9.51 9.03 6.17
C VAL A 129 8.96 10.43 5.92
N ASN A 130 9.53 11.45 6.53
CA ASN A 130 9.12 12.84 6.28
C ASN A 130 9.66 13.37 4.95
N ASP A 131 10.85 12.96 4.58
CA ASP A 131 11.45 13.27 3.28
C ASP A 131 12.38 12.12 2.83
N LEU A 132 12.80 12.17 1.56
CA LEU A 132 13.63 11.12 0.97
C LEU A 132 15.02 11.01 1.61
N ASN A 133 15.52 12.06 2.22
CA ASN A 133 16.84 12.04 2.86
C ASN A 133 16.85 11.13 4.10
N GLU A 134 15.71 10.94 4.75
CA GLU A 134 15.59 10.04 5.91
C GLU A 134 15.81 8.58 5.54
N LEU A 135 15.63 8.19 4.28
CA LEU A 135 15.86 6.82 3.83
C LEU A 135 17.32 6.41 3.98
N ASN A 136 18.24 7.36 3.88
CA ASN A 136 19.68 7.08 3.99
C ASN A 136 20.14 6.82 5.41
N SER A 137 19.32 7.12 6.40
CA SER A 137 19.66 6.93 7.82
C SER A 137 19.07 5.67 8.46
N ARG A 138 18.41 4.85 7.67
CA ARG A 138 17.83 3.59 8.16
C ARG A 138 18.89 2.54 8.38
#